data_36e0f558e55cfc8ceef47dacfd6cf177
#
_entry.id   36e0f558e55cfc8ceef47dacfd6cf177
#
_cell.length_a   1.000
_cell.length_b   1.000
_cell.length_c   1.000
_cell.angle_alpha   90.00
_cell.angle_beta   90.00
_cell.angle_gamma   90.00
#
_symmetry.space_group_name_H-M   'P 1'
#
loop_
_entity.id
_entity.type
_entity.pdbx_description
1 polymer ?
#
loop_
_entity_poly.entity_id
_entity_poly.type
_entity_poly.pdbx_seq_one_letter_code
_entity_poly.pdbx_strand_id
1 'polypeptide(L)'
;FICDNQGWSGAEKAQNKGRVLRLKFENDQLKETITVASGMEHPNGLRIRNGKLYVTQSSLSQIKDPSGLLVSGVYCFDMNDRDVAVTNTLEDKNLITTVITKNPEVQYGLDGIVFNEAGDLFVGNFGDGAVHRIKMDVEGNVLSNDVWAQDTTQLRTTDGMCIDDKGNIWVADFSANAVARIDKDGKIQRIAQSPDCDGSDGGLDQPGEPIVWNGQVIVSCFDLVTGPDKVNTKHDKPFTLAKLSLE
;
A
#
# COMPACT_ATOMS: atom_id res chain seq x y z
N PHE A 1 9.09 12.02 0.89
CA PHE A 1 7.86 12.02 0.07
C PHE A 1 6.70 11.46 0.87
N ILE A 2 5.51 11.93 0.59
CA ILE A 2 4.25 11.45 1.20
C ILE A 2 3.13 11.42 0.16
N CYS A 3 2.22 10.46 0.31
CA CYS A 3 0.93 10.48 -0.33
C CYS A 3 -0.05 11.28 0.54
N ASP A 4 -0.58 12.37 0.00
CA ASP A 4 -1.64 13.15 0.63
C ASP A 4 -2.97 12.69 0.03
N ASN A 5 -3.54 11.68 0.67
CA ASN A 5 -4.76 11.06 0.20
C ASN A 5 -5.98 11.79 0.75
N GLN A 6 -6.69 12.50 -0.13
CA GLN A 6 -7.91 13.23 0.21
C GLN A 6 -9.18 12.39 0.01
N GLY A 7 -9.06 11.24 -0.71
CA GLY A 7 -10.19 10.40 -1.10
C GLY A 7 -10.88 9.64 0.04
N TRP A 8 -10.21 9.46 1.16
CA TRP A 8 -10.72 8.71 2.31
C TRP A 8 -12.05 9.20 2.86
N SER A 9 -12.31 10.48 2.77
CA SER A 9 -13.56 11.05 3.29
C SER A 9 -14.79 10.67 2.48
N GLY A 10 -14.66 10.14 1.27
CA GLY A 10 -15.74 9.92 0.33
C GLY A 10 -16.48 11.19 -0.09
N ALA A 11 -16.06 12.36 0.39
CA ALA A 11 -16.73 13.61 0.10
C ALA A 11 -16.48 14.04 -1.35
N GLU A 12 -17.52 14.45 -2.06
CA GLU A 12 -17.44 14.90 -3.47
C GLU A 12 -16.36 15.96 -3.68
N LYS A 13 -16.22 16.91 -2.76
CA LYS A 13 -15.20 17.96 -2.80
C LYS A 13 -13.76 17.46 -2.67
N ALA A 14 -13.56 16.22 -2.19
CA ALA A 14 -12.24 15.60 -2.01
C ALA A 14 -11.87 14.67 -3.18
N GLN A 15 -12.80 14.40 -4.11
CA GLN A 15 -12.54 13.57 -5.28
C GLN A 15 -11.45 14.17 -6.15
N ASN A 16 -10.48 13.34 -6.60
CA ASN A 16 -9.34 13.74 -7.43
C ASN A 16 -8.52 14.92 -6.82
N LYS A 17 -8.45 14.99 -5.49
CA LYS A 17 -7.62 15.96 -4.76
C LYS A 17 -6.37 15.36 -4.17
N GLY A 18 -6.17 14.05 -4.32
CA GLY A 18 -4.97 13.36 -3.88
C GLY A 18 -3.71 13.90 -4.55
N ARG A 19 -2.61 13.91 -3.81
CA ARG A 19 -1.33 14.47 -4.23
C ARG A 19 -0.17 13.59 -3.77
N VAL A 20 0.94 13.70 -4.47
CA VAL A 20 2.24 13.25 -4.00
C VAL A 20 3.08 14.49 -3.69
N LEU A 21 3.56 14.58 -2.46
CA LEU A 21 4.31 15.72 -1.97
C LEU A 21 5.76 15.32 -1.66
N ARG A 22 6.69 16.21 -1.99
CA ARG A 22 8.09 16.15 -1.54
C ARG A 22 8.31 17.22 -0.47
N LEU A 23 8.72 16.79 0.71
CA LEU A 23 9.02 17.66 1.84
C LEU A 23 10.54 17.85 1.91
N LYS A 24 10.98 19.09 1.99
CA LYS A 24 12.39 19.46 2.17
C LYS A 24 12.60 20.00 3.57
N PHE A 25 13.54 19.38 4.29
CA PHE A 25 13.90 19.76 5.63
C PHE A 25 15.34 20.33 5.65
N GLU A 26 15.54 21.34 6.47
CA GLU A 26 16.86 21.89 6.82
C GLU A 26 16.88 22.15 8.34
N ASN A 27 17.88 21.58 9.03
CA ASN A 27 17.98 21.65 10.50
C ASN A 27 16.67 21.24 11.20
N ASP A 28 16.11 20.09 10.79
CA ASP A 28 14.86 19.50 11.30
C ASP A 28 13.59 20.37 11.14
N GLN A 29 13.69 21.44 10.36
CA GLN A 29 12.56 22.30 10.04
C GLN A 29 12.12 22.12 8.60
N LEU A 30 10.81 21.96 8.39
CA LEU A 30 10.22 21.95 7.06
C LEU A 30 10.43 23.31 6.39
N LYS A 31 11.15 23.34 5.28
CA LYS A 31 11.46 24.55 4.50
C LYS A 31 10.60 24.70 3.25
N GLU A 32 10.34 23.59 2.59
CA GLU A 32 9.62 23.61 1.33
C GLU A 32 8.71 22.39 1.22
N THR A 33 7.51 22.59 0.72
CA THR A 33 6.60 21.52 0.30
C THR A 33 6.38 21.65 -1.20
N ILE A 34 6.72 20.62 -1.95
CA ILE A 34 6.65 20.60 -3.40
C ILE A 34 5.59 19.58 -3.80
N THR A 35 4.63 19.99 -4.61
CA THR A 35 3.70 19.05 -5.25
C THR A 35 4.44 18.37 -6.40
N VAL A 36 4.63 17.06 -6.31
CA VAL A 36 5.19 16.24 -7.40
C VAL A 36 4.10 15.92 -8.40
N ALA A 37 2.98 15.37 -7.91
CA ALA A 37 1.81 15.04 -8.72
C ALA A 37 0.53 15.44 -8.00
N SER A 38 -0.52 15.73 -8.75
CA SER A 38 -1.84 16.13 -8.26
C SER A 38 -2.95 15.57 -9.15
N GLY A 39 -4.19 15.66 -8.67
CA GLY A 39 -5.35 15.14 -9.37
C GLY A 39 -5.56 13.64 -9.16
N MET A 40 -4.81 13.02 -8.24
CA MET A 40 -4.94 11.61 -7.93
C MET A 40 -6.25 11.32 -7.19
N GLU A 41 -6.82 10.16 -7.47
CA GLU A 41 -8.07 9.74 -6.85
C GLU A 41 -7.82 9.20 -5.42
N HIS A 42 -6.87 8.26 -5.29
CA HIS A 42 -6.58 7.60 -4.02
C HIS A 42 -5.12 7.11 -3.94
N PRO A 43 -4.11 8.03 -3.93
CA PRO A 43 -2.70 7.64 -3.81
C PRO A 43 -2.44 7.04 -2.44
N ASN A 44 -1.72 5.92 -2.38
CA ASN A 44 -1.50 5.16 -1.15
C ASN A 44 -0.02 4.84 -0.90
N GLY A 45 0.44 3.64 -1.22
CA GLY A 45 1.83 3.23 -1.01
C GLY A 45 2.82 3.95 -1.94
N LEU A 46 4.03 4.19 -1.42
CA LEU A 46 5.06 4.92 -2.15
C LEU A 46 6.44 4.31 -1.89
N ARG A 47 7.23 4.09 -2.96
CA ARG A 47 8.63 3.68 -2.87
C ARG A 47 9.48 4.39 -3.92
N ILE A 48 10.75 4.57 -3.57
CA ILE A 48 11.75 5.21 -4.44
C ILE A 48 12.74 4.15 -4.93
N ARG A 49 13.03 4.16 -6.24
CA ARG A 49 14.10 3.36 -6.83
C ARG A 49 14.69 4.09 -8.03
N ASN A 50 16.04 4.16 -8.10
CA ASN A 50 16.78 4.71 -9.23
C ASN A 50 16.30 6.11 -9.69
N GLY A 51 16.03 7.02 -8.73
CA GLY A 51 15.55 8.37 -9.03
C GLY A 51 14.08 8.46 -9.46
N LYS A 52 13.37 7.35 -9.46
CA LYS A 52 11.94 7.27 -9.76
C LYS A 52 11.13 7.03 -8.50
N LEU A 53 9.91 7.54 -8.51
CA LEU A 53 8.94 7.48 -7.45
C LEU A 53 7.76 6.63 -7.93
N TYR A 54 7.56 5.48 -7.30
CA TYR A 54 6.47 4.56 -7.63
C TYR A 54 5.36 4.71 -6.59
N VAL A 55 4.13 4.87 -7.05
CA VAL A 55 2.97 5.17 -6.19
C VAL A 55 1.82 4.26 -6.58
N THR A 56 1.26 3.53 -5.62
CA THR A 56 0.00 2.84 -5.82
C THR A 56 -1.17 3.80 -5.74
N GLN A 57 -2.17 3.59 -6.58
CA GLN A 57 -3.45 4.28 -6.50
C GLN A 57 -4.55 3.23 -6.37
N SER A 58 -5.22 3.23 -5.23
CA SER A 58 -6.15 2.17 -4.84
C SER A 58 -7.45 2.17 -5.64
N SER A 59 -7.75 3.25 -6.35
CA SER A 59 -8.93 3.36 -7.22
C SER A 59 -8.65 4.20 -8.44
N LEU A 60 -9.14 3.76 -9.59
CA LEU A 60 -9.17 4.45 -10.88
C LEU A 60 -10.60 4.40 -11.42
N SER A 61 -11.50 5.16 -10.81
CA SER A 61 -12.94 5.09 -11.07
C SER A 61 -13.35 5.45 -12.50
N GLN A 62 -12.49 6.17 -13.23
CA GLN A 62 -12.70 6.51 -14.64
C GLN A 62 -12.40 5.32 -15.58
N ILE A 63 -11.56 4.38 -15.17
CA ILE A 63 -11.27 3.18 -15.94
C ILE A 63 -12.32 2.12 -15.59
N LYS A 64 -13.07 1.69 -16.61
CA LYS A 64 -14.13 0.70 -16.41
C LYS A 64 -13.69 -0.67 -16.90
N ASP A 65 -13.68 -1.63 -15.99
CA ASP A 65 -13.57 -3.04 -16.36
C ASP A 65 -14.94 -3.58 -16.82
N PRO A 66 -15.00 -4.43 -17.86
CA PRO A 66 -16.27 -5.01 -18.31
C PRO A 66 -17.04 -5.80 -17.24
N SER A 67 -16.36 -6.36 -16.25
CA SER A 67 -16.99 -7.06 -15.11
C SER A 67 -17.61 -6.09 -14.07
N GLY A 68 -17.34 -4.78 -14.19
CA GLY A 68 -17.76 -3.78 -13.21
C GLY A 68 -16.91 -3.74 -11.93
N LEU A 69 -15.85 -4.54 -11.87
CA LEU A 69 -14.93 -4.59 -10.72
C LEU A 69 -13.99 -3.39 -10.70
N LEU A 70 -13.46 -3.09 -9.51
CA LEU A 70 -12.58 -1.97 -9.27
C LEU A 70 -11.24 -2.16 -9.99
N VAL A 71 -10.81 -1.10 -10.68
CA VAL A 71 -9.49 -0.98 -11.27
C VAL A 71 -8.64 -0.07 -10.40
N SER A 72 -7.41 -0.49 -10.14
CA SER A 72 -6.37 0.26 -9.44
C SER A 72 -5.11 0.30 -10.29
N GLY A 73 -4.09 1.08 -9.91
CA GLY A 73 -2.90 1.20 -10.73
C GLY A 73 -1.65 1.60 -9.99
N VAL A 74 -0.53 1.50 -10.70
CA VAL A 74 0.78 2.00 -10.24
C VAL A 74 1.21 3.13 -11.15
N TYR A 75 1.55 4.26 -10.53
CA TYR A 75 2.13 5.43 -11.18
C TYR A 75 3.64 5.46 -10.98
N CYS A 76 4.35 6.03 -11.95
CA CYS A 76 5.78 6.27 -11.88
C CYS A 76 6.09 7.72 -12.27
N PHE A 77 6.74 8.46 -11.36
CA PHE A 77 7.18 9.84 -11.56
C PHE A 77 8.70 9.94 -11.43
N ASP A 78 9.30 11.02 -11.94
CA ASP A 78 10.66 11.39 -11.57
C ASP A 78 10.65 12.05 -10.17
N MET A 79 11.66 11.78 -9.36
CA MET A 79 11.77 12.41 -8.03
C MET A 79 11.83 13.94 -8.09
N ASN A 80 12.24 14.51 -9.23
CA ASN A 80 12.37 15.94 -9.45
C ASN A 80 11.15 16.56 -10.15
N ASP A 81 10.16 15.75 -10.51
CA ASP A 81 8.92 16.26 -11.11
C ASP A 81 8.25 17.29 -10.19
N ARG A 82 7.56 18.24 -10.84
CA ARG A 82 6.77 19.27 -10.16
C ARG A 82 5.45 19.46 -10.90
N ASP A 83 4.39 19.56 -10.15
CA ASP A 83 3.04 19.91 -10.60
C ASP A 83 2.52 19.06 -11.77
N VAL A 84 2.90 17.76 -11.77
CA VAL A 84 2.36 16.79 -12.73
C VAL A 84 0.86 16.60 -12.45
N ALA A 85 0.02 16.95 -13.40
CA ALA A 85 -1.41 16.68 -13.34
C ALA A 85 -1.69 15.28 -13.92
N VAL A 86 -2.23 14.35 -13.12
CA VAL A 86 -2.65 13.04 -13.61
C VAL A 86 -4.07 13.09 -14.16
N THR A 87 -4.36 12.20 -15.11
CA THR A 87 -5.68 12.13 -15.76
C THR A 87 -6.55 11.00 -15.21
N ASN A 88 -5.97 10.04 -14.50
CA ASN A 88 -6.61 8.81 -13.99
C ASN A 88 -7.24 7.97 -15.10
N THR A 89 -6.69 8.02 -16.32
CA THR A 89 -7.12 7.24 -17.49
C THR A 89 -6.00 6.33 -17.98
N LEU A 90 -6.30 5.39 -18.87
CA LEU A 90 -5.29 4.50 -19.46
C LEU A 90 -4.27 5.24 -20.35
N GLU A 91 -4.58 6.43 -20.80
CA GLU A 91 -3.70 7.28 -21.60
C GLU A 91 -2.73 8.12 -20.75
N ASP A 92 -2.84 8.04 -19.41
CA ASP A 92 -1.90 8.76 -18.54
C ASP A 92 -0.49 8.17 -18.68
N LYS A 93 0.44 8.97 -19.15
CA LYS A 93 1.82 8.54 -19.42
C LYS A 93 2.58 8.07 -18.16
N ASN A 94 2.12 8.47 -16.98
CA ASN A 94 2.72 8.08 -15.71
C ASN A 94 2.09 6.82 -15.11
N LEU A 95 0.96 6.35 -15.64
CA LEU A 95 0.33 5.09 -15.25
C LEU A 95 1.05 3.94 -15.95
N ILE A 96 1.82 3.15 -15.19
CA ILE A 96 2.64 2.08 -15.77
C ILE A 96 1.93 0.72 -15.86
N THR A 97 0.97 0.45 -14.99
CA THR A 97 0.18 -0.78 -15.01
C THR A 97 -1.11 -0.63 -14.19
N THR A 98 -2.07 -1.50 -14.47
CA THR A 98 -3.34 -1.58 -13.72
C THR A 98 -3.56 -2.99 -13.18
N VAL A 99 -4.37 -3.08 -12.12
CA VAL A 99 -4.81 -4.33 -11.49
C VAL A 99 -6.30 -4.25 -11.22
N ILE A 100 -7.01 -5.36 -11.44
CA ILE A 100 -8.42 -5.50 -11.11
C ILE A 100 -8.54 -6.23 -9.78
N THR A 101 -9.33 -5.70 -8.85
CA THR A 101 -9.67 -6.37 -7.60
C THR A 101 -10.84 -7.32 -7.86
N LYS A 102 -10.57 -8.63 -7.79
CA LYS A 102 -11.53 -9.68 -8.17
C LYS A 102 -12.53 -10.03 -7.07
N ASN A 103 -12.20 -9.74 -5.82
CA ASN A 103 -13.10 -9.98 -4.68
C ASN A 103 -14.26 -8.97 -4.70
N PRO A 104 -15.51 -9.37 -5.01
CA PRO A 104 -16.62 -8.44 -5.12
C PRO A 104 -17.07 -7.87 -3.77
N GLU A 105 -16.72 -8.54 -2.65
CA GLU A 105 -17.10 -8.12 -1.30
C GLU A 105 -16.18 -7.02 -0.76
N VAL A 106 -14.94 -6.96 -1.26
CA VAL A 106 -13.94 -5.99 -0.80
C VAL A 106 -13.34 -5.29 -2.02
N GLN A 107 -14.00 -4.26 -2.50
CA GLN A 107 -13.59 -3.47 -3.66
C GLN A 107 -12.67 -2.33 -3.24
N TYR A 108 -11.44 -2.69 -2.81
CA TYR A 108 -10.33 -1.81 -2.51
C TYR A 108 -9.08 -2.37 -3.18
N GLY A 109 -8.36 -1.54 -3.90
CA GLY A 109 -7.33 -2.00 -4.84
C GLY A 109 -5.91 -2.00 -4.28
N LEU A 110 -4.95 -1.53 -5.09
CA LEU A 110 -3.54 -1.54 -4.73
C LEU A 110 -3.25 -0.64 -3.55
N ASP A 111 -2.44 -1.16 -2.61
CA ASP A 111 -2.08 -0.50 -1.37
C ASP A 111 -0.56 -0.53 -1.16
N GLY A 112 -0.04 -1.43 -0.32
CA GLY A 112 1.38 -1.55 -0.03
C GLY A 112 2.25 -1.82 -1.28
N ILE A 113 3.52 -1.37 -1.23
CA ILE A 113 4.45 -1.44 -2.35
C ILE A 113 5.88 -1.60 -1.86
N VAL A 114 6.65 -2.54 -2.41
CA VAL A 114 8.06 -2.75 -2.11
C VAL A 114 8.85 -3.21 -3.34
N PHE A 115 10.17 -3.01 -3.31
CA PHE A 115 11.10 -3.58 -4.30
C PHE A 115 11.98 -4.63 -3.64
N ASN A 116 12.28 -5.72 -4.36
CA ASN A 116 13.39 -6.59 -4.00
C ASN A 116 14.74 -6.04 -4.54
N GLU A 117 15.84 -6.69 -4.17
CA GLU A 117 17.17 -6.31 -4.63
C GLU A 117 17.32 -6.43 -6.16
N ALA A 118 16.69 -7.43 -6.78
CA ALA A 118 16.72 -7.65 -8.22
C ALA A 118 15.97 -6.56 -9.02
N GLY A 119 15.14 -5.76 -8.37
CA GLY A 119 14.37 -4.69 -9.01
C GLY A 119 12.95 -5.04 -9.38
N ASP A 120 12.49 -6.23 -9.03
CA ASP A 120 11.07 -6.54 -9.16
C ASP A 120 10.25 -5.71 -8.17
N LEU A 121 9.15 -5.18 -8.63
CA LEU A 121 8.21 -4.44 -7.84
C LEU A 121 7.09 -5.36 -7.35
N PHE A 122 6.83 -5.35 -6.05
CA PHE A 122 5.70 -6.06 -5.45
C PHE A 122 4.67 -5.06 -4.95
N VAL A 123 3.40 -5.32 -5.28
CA VAL A 123 2.28 -4.48 -4.87
C VAL A 123 1.17 -5.35 -4.28
N GLY A 124 0.61 -4.92 -3.16
CA GLY A 124 -0.50 -5.58 -2.50
C GLY A 124 -1.82 -5.15 -3.13
N ASN A 125 -2.67 -6.11 -3.53
CA ASN A 125 -4.06 -5.88 -3.87
C ASN A 125 -4.90 -6.17 -2.63
N PHE A 126 -5.32 -5.13 -1.96
CA PHE A 126 -5.96 -5.19 -0.64
C PHE A 126 -7.17 -6.14 -0.64
N GLY A 127 -8.13 -5.92 -1.52
CA GLY A 127 -9.38 -6.68 -1.51
C GLY A 127 -9.22 -8.15 -1.84
N ASP A 128 -8.21 -8.49 -2.63
CA ASP A 128 -7.95 -9.89 -3.02
C ASP A 128 -7.04 -10.63 -2.01
N GLY A 129 -6.43 -9.94 -1.05
CA GLY A 129 -5.41 -10.51 -0.18
C GLY A 129 -4.25 -11.10 -0.99
N ALA A 130 -3.89 -10.45 -2.10
CA ALA A 130 -2.91 -10.94 -3.06
C ALA A 130 -1.75 -9.97 -3.22
N VAL A 131 -0.56 -10.50 -3.47
CA VAL A 131 0.60 -9.70 -3.85
C VAL A 131 0.95 -9.98 -5.30
N HIS A 132 1.00 -8.94 -6.11
CA HIS A 132 1.44 -8.98 -7.49
C HIS A 132 2.93 -8.73 -7.58
N ARG A 133 3.59 -9.41 -8.53
CA ARG A 133 4.97 -9.14 -8.93
C ARG A 133 4.97 -8.50 -10.31
N ILE A 134 5.52 -7.31 -10.37
CA ILE A 134 5.67 -6.54 -11.60
C ILE A 134 7.15 -6.55 -11.97
N LYS A 135 7.46 -7.11 -13.14
CA LYS A 135 8.81 -7.08 -13.71
C LYS A 135 8.91 -5.94 -14.71
N MET A 136 10.03 -5.26 -14.68
CA MET A 136 10.31 -4.14 -15.57
C MET A 136 11.67 -4.32 -16.24
N ASP A 137 11.83 -3.75 -17.45
CA ASP A 137 13.13 -3.63 -18.10
C ASP A 137 13.96 -2.47 -17.49
N VAL A 138 15.14 -2.25 -18.03
CA VAL A 138 16.07 -1.22 -17.55
C VAL A 138 15.57 0.21 -17.82
N GLU A 139 14.70 0.37 -18.79
CA GLU A 139 14.01 1.63 -19.14
C GLU A 139 12.79 1.90 -18.23
N GLY A 140 12.32 0.88 -17.49
CA GLY A 140 11.16 0.95 -16.60
C GLY A 140 9.83 0.54 -17.28
N ASN A 141 9.88 -0.06 -18.47
CA ASN A 141 8.68 -0.60 -19.10
C ASN A 141 8.27 -1.91 -18.41
N VAL A 142 6.98 -2.07 -18.17
CA VAL A 142 6.44 -3.27 -17.54
C VAL A 142 6.50 -4.44 -18.53
N LEU A 143 7.20 -5.51 -18.13
CA LEU A 143 7.32 -6.76 -18.89
C LEU A 143 6.25 -7.79 -18.49
N SER A 144 5.91 -7.83 -17.21
CA SER A 144 4.82 -8.67 -16.69
C SER A 144 4.24 -8.09 -15.42
N ASN A 145 2.98 -8.47 -15.13
CA ASN A 145 2.27 -8.18 -13.89
C ASN A 145 1.44 -9.43 -13.55
N ASP A 146 1.92 -10.21 -12.59
CA ASP A 146 1.36 -11.50 -12.24
C ASP A 146 1.04 -11.59 -10.75
N VAL A 147 -0.02 -12.29 -10.37
CA VAL A 147 -0.24 -12.68 -8.96
C VAL A 147 0.89 -13.60 -8.56
N TRP A 148 1.72 -13.15 -7.64
CA TRP A 148 2.89 -13.90 -7.16
C TRP A 148 2.60 -14.69 -5.90
N ALA A 149 1.80 -14.13 -4.99
CA ALA A 149 1.45 -14.78 -3.74
C ALA A 149 -0.02 -14.48 -3.39
N GLN A 150 -0.78 -15.52 -3.06
CA GLN A 150 -2.15 -15.42 -2.59
C GLN A 150 -2.50 -16.67 -1.76
N ASP A 151 -2.95 -16.47 -0.52
CA ASP A 151 -3.52 -17.48 0.36
C ASP A 151 -4.45 -16.78 1.36
N THR A 152 -5.73 -16.75 1.08
CA THR A 152 -6.70 -16.02 1.89
C THR A 152 -6.92 -16.61 3.29
N THR A 153 -6.38 -17.80 3.57
CA THR A 153 -6.37 -18.39 4.92
C THR A 153 -5.26 -17.79 5.79
N GLN A 154 -4.17 -17.35 5.17
CA GLN A 154 -3.00 -16.76 5.83
C GLN A 154 -2.96 -15.24 5.73
N LEU A 155 -3.54 -14.63 4.69
CA LEU A 155 -3.54 -13.21 4.40
C LEU A 155 -4.88 -12.81 3.77
N ARG A 156 -5.72 -12.12 4.52
CA ARG A 156 -7.07 -11.73 4.07
C ARG A 156 -7.05 -10.45 3.26
N THR A 157 -6.23 -9.49 3.68
CA THR A 157 -6.04 -8.19 3.02
C THR A 157 -4.58 -7.80 3.04
N THR A 158 -4.15 -6.98 2.07
CA THR A 158 -2.78 -6.46 2.00
C THR A 158 -2.81 -4.96 2.18
N ASP A 159 -2.57 -4.47 3.40
CA ASP A 159 -2.31 -3.05 3.65
C ASP A 159 -0.82 -2.75 3.39
N GLY A 160 -0.16 -1.99 4.19
CA GLY A 160 1.25 -1.67 4.03
C GLY A 160 2.18 -2.88 4.01
N MET A 161 3.34 -2.72 3.36
CA MET A 161 4.33 -3.78 3.20
C MET A 161 5.75 -3.25 3.36
N CYS A 162 6.62 -4.06 3.96
CA CYS A 162 8.06 -3.86 3.94
C CYS A 162 8.81 -5.14 3.58
N ILE A 163 10.09 -5.02 3.25
CA ILE A 163 10.96 -6.16 2.93
C ILE A 163 12.13 -6.20 3.92
N ASP A 164 12.50 -7.40 4.40
CA ASP A 164 13.65 -7.60 5.27
C ASP A 164 14.95 -7.86 4.48
N ASP A 165 16.07 -7.93 5.18
CA ASP A 165 17.40 -8.20 4.60
C ASP A 165 17.55 -9.63 4.06
N LYS A 166 16.64 -10.54 4.41
CA LYS A 166 16.55 -11.90 3.88
C LYS A 166 15.66 -11.97 2.63
N GLY A 167 15.03 -10.86 2.24
CA GLY A 167 14.13 -10.76 1.10
C GLY A 167 12.72 -11.29 1.36
N ASN A 168 12.31 -11.49 2.61
CA ASN A 168 10.93 -11.77 2.94
C ASN A 168 10.12 -10.46 2.95
N ILE A 169 8.90 -10.52 2.47
CA ILE A 169 7.95 -9.41 2.53
C ILE A 169 7.06 -9.57 3.75
N TRP A 170 7.00 -8.54 4.57
CA TRP A 170 6.11 -8.45 5.72
C TRP A 170 4.91 -7.59 5.34
N VAL A 171 3.71 -8.08 5.63
CA VAL A 171 2.45 -7.49 5.18
C VAL A 171 1.54 -7.30 6.39
N ALA A 172 0.97 -6.11 6.51
CA ALA A 172 -0.12 -5.87 7.44
C ALA A 172 -1.42 -6.45 6.86
N ASP A 173 -2.05 -7.37 7.59
CA ASP A 173 -3.37 -7.91 7.27
C ASP A 173 -4.42 -7.15 8.10
N PHE A 174 -4.85 -6.03 7.55
CA PHE A 174 -5.74 -5.09 8.19
C PHE A 174 -7.05 -5.73 8.68
N SER A 175 -7.68 -6.52 7.82
CA SER A 175 -8.98 -7.13 8.13
C SER A 175 -8.89 -8.28 9.14
N ALA A 176 -7.76 -8.95 9.22
CA ALA A 176 -7.57 -10.08 10.12
C ALA A 176 -6.92 -9.70 11.45
N ASN A 177 -6.57 -8.44 11.66
CA ASN A 177 -5.81 -7.98 12.83
C ASN A 177 -4.48 -8.74 12.96
N ALA A 178 -3.76 -8.89 11.85
CA ALA A 178 -2.64 -9.81 11.74
C ALA A 178 -1.46 -9.21 10.97
N VAL A 179 -0.31 -9.87 11.10
CA VAL A 179 0.87 -9.64 10.26
C VAL A 179 1.26 -10.96 9.62
N ALA A 180 1.44 -10.95 8.31
CA ALA A 180 1.93 -12.08 7.54
C ALA A 180 3.34 -11.84 7.00
N ARG A 181 4.07 -12.92 6.77
CA ARG A 181 5.35 -12.94 6.07
C ARG A 181 5.22 -13.76 4.80
N ILE A 182 5.75 -13.25 3.71
CA ILE A 182 5.84 -13.95 2.43
C ILE A 182 7.32 -14.20 2.14
N ASP A 183 7.72 -15.47 1.99
CA ASP A 183 9.09 -15.81 1.65
C ASP A 183 9.41 -15.57 0.16
N LYS A 184 10.68 -15.81 -0.23
CA LYS A 184 11.14 -15.56 -1.61
C LYS A 184 10.41 -16.41 -2.67
N ASP A 185 9.82 -17.51 -2.26
CA ASP A 185 9.10 -18.44 -3.12
C ASP A 185 7.60 -18.10 -3.22
N GLY A 186 7.16 -17.05 -2.51
CA GLY A 186 5.76 -16.60 -2.49
C GLY A 186 4.90 -17.35 -1.48
N LYS A 187 5.49 -18.14 -0.58
CA LYS A 187 4.74 -18.83 0.47
C LYS A 187 4.37 -17.85 1.58
N ILE A 188 3.08 -17.74 1.86
CA ILE A 188 2.52 -16.88 2.89
C ILE A 188 2.41 -17.65 4.21
N GLN A 189 2.78 -16.97 5.29
CA GLN A 189 2.60 -17.45 6.66
C GLN A 189 2.13 -16.31 7.54
N ARG A 190 0.99 -16.47 8.21
CA ARG A 190 0.56 -15.55 9.28
C ARG A 190 1.50 -15.75 10.49
N ILE A 191 2.17 -14.67 10.87
CA ILE A 191 3.17 -14.69 11.96
C ILE A 191 2.54 -14.29 13.28
N ALA A 192 1.66 -13.29 13.28
CA ALA A 192 0.98 -12.81 14.47
C ALA A 192 -0.46 -12.43 14.13
N GLN A 193 -1.32 -12.59 15.10
CA GLN A 193 -2.72 -12.16 15.03
C GLN A 193 -3.21 -11.83 16.44
N SER A 194 -3.95 -10.75 16.59
CA SER A 194 -4.63 -10.41 17.83
C SER A 194 -6.15 -10.55 17.69
N PRO A 195 -6.87 -10.86 18.79
CA PRO A 195 -8.31 -10.67 18.85
C PRO A 195 -8.65 -9.18 18.78
N ASP A 196 -9.94 -8.84 18.89
CA ASP A 196 -10.40 -7.47 19.12
C ASP A 196 -9.75 -6.89 20.40
N CYS A 197 -9.00 -5.79 20.26
CA CYS A 197 -8.23 -5.17 21.34
C CYS A 197 -8.01 -3.69 21.03
N ASP A 198 -7.56 -2.93 22.04
CA ASP A 198 -7.18 -1.52 21.93
C ASP A 198 -5.67 -1.31 21.77
N GLY A 199 -4.91 -2.38 21.55
CA GLY A 199 -3.46 -2.36 21.36
C GLY A 199 -2.64 -1.95 22.58
N SER A 200 -3.26 -1.62 23.72
CA SER A 200 -2.57 -1.10 24.92
C SER A 200 -1.66 -2.15 25.60
N ASP A 201 -1.92 -3.42 25.36
CA ASP A 201 -1.13 -4.56 25.83
C ASP A 201 -0.04 -5.01 24.86
N GLY A 202 0.13 -4.30 23.75
CA GLY A 202 1.06 -4.64 22.66
C GLY A 202 0.44 -5.50 21.57
N GLY A 203 -0.86 -5.76 21.63
CA GLY A 203 -1.63 -6.44 20.59
C GLY A 203 -1.67 -5.63 19.28
N LEU A 204 -1.99 -6.33 18.19
CA LEU A 204 -2.27 -5.71 16.91
C LEU A 204 -3.69 -5.12 16.94
N ASP A 205 -3.78 -3.84 16.71
CA ASP A 205 -5.03 -3.08 16.70
C ASP A 205 -5.21 -2.46 15.32
N GLN A 206 -5.65 -3.28 14.39
CA GLN A 206 -5.78 -2.96 12.97
C GLN A 206 -4.48 -2.46 12.33
N PRO A 207 -3.52 -3.36 12.07
CA PRO A 207 -2.21 -3.03 11.54
C PRO A 207 -2.31 -2.40 10.14
N GLY A 208 -1.61 -1.28 9.94
CA GLY A 208 -1.55 -0.56 8.67
C GLY A 208 -0.22 -0.71 7.96
N GLU A 209 0.90 -0.29 8.55
CA GLU A 209 2.21 -0.30 7.88
C GLU A 209 3.27 -0.95 8.76
N PRO A 210 3.92 -2.04 8.29
CA PRO A 210 5.07 -2.64 8.96
C PRO A 210 6.38 -1.98 8.51
N ILE A 211 7.37 -1.96 9.41
CA ILE A 211 8.76 -1.64 9.10
C ILE A 211 9.69 -2.61 9.82
N VAL A 212 10.76 -3.06 9.14
CA VAL A 212 11.82 -3.83 9.77
C VAL A 212 12.89 -2.89 10.32
N TRP A 213 13.15 -2.99 11.62
CA TRP A 213 14.15 -2.17 12.31
C TRP A 213 14.79 -2.94 13.47
N ASN A 214 16.13 -2.95 13.53
CA ASN A 214 16.90 -3.60 14.59
C ASN A 214 16.47 -5.06 14.92
N GLY A 215 16.28 -5.89 13.89
CA GLY A 215 15.88 -7.29 14.07
C GLY A 215 14.44 -7.48 14.56
N GLN A 216 13.58 -6.50 14.38
CA GLN A 216 12.17 -6.51 14.77
C GLN A 216 11.30 -5.99 13.64
N VAL A 217 10.04 -6.39 13.64
CA VAL A 217 8.99 -5.74 12.84
C VAL A 217 8.20 -4.82 13.75
N ILE A 218 8.20 -3.53 13.42
CA ILE A 218 7.38 -2.52 14.09
C ILE A 218 6.21 -2.23 13.16
N VAL A 219 5.01 -2.22 13.70
CA VAL A 219 3.76 -2.08 12.94
C VAL A 219 2.96 -0.92 13.49
N SER A 220 2.61 0.03 12.65
CA SER A 220 1.64 1.06 13.03
C SER A 220 0.24 0.47 13.03
N CYS A 221 -0.51 0.74 14.10
CA CYS A 221 -1.88 0.32 14.22
C CYS A 221 -2.81 1.52 13.95
N PHE A 222 -3.75 1.29 13.05
CA PHE A 222 -4.57 2.36 12.47
C PHE A 222 -5.90 2.54 13.18
N ASP A 223 -6.40 1.48 13.82
CA ASP A 223 -7.64 1.45 14.60
C ASP A 223 -8.84 2.11 13.88
N LEU A 224 -9.06 1.75 12.62
CA LEU A 224 -10.19 2.23 11.84
C LEU A 224 -11.22 1.13 11.61
N VAL A 225 -12.36 1.22 12.27
CA VAL A 225 -13.49 0.32 12.02
C VAL A 225 -14.28 0.79 10.81
N THR A 226 -14.14 0.06 9.69
CA THR A 226 -14.78 0.41 8.42
C THR A 226 -15.90 -0.53 7.99
N GLY A 227 -16.17 -1.59 8.75
CA GLY A 227 -17.21 -2.55 8.41
C GLY A 227 -17.27 -3.76 9.33
N PRO A 228 -18.29 -4.61 9.17
CA PRO A 228 -18.54 -5.75 10.06
C PRO A 228 -17.58 -6.94 9.85
N ASP A 229 -16.80 -6.92 8.78
CA ASP A 229 -15.85 -7.96 8.40
C ASP A 229 -14.48 -7.82 9.07
N LYS A 230 -14.28 -6.78 9.88
CA LYS A 230 -13.05 -6.53 10.63
C LYS A 230 -13.06 -7.27 11.97
N VAL A 231 -11.86 -7.62 12.46
CA VAL A 231 -11.71 -8.20 13.80
C VAL A 231 -11.98 -7.14 14.85
N ASN A 232 -11.42 -5.94 14.68
CA ASN A 232 -11.68 -4.84 15.60
C ASN A 232 -13.06 -4.25 15.41
N THR A 233 -13.73 -3.99 16.54
CA THR A 233 -15.11 -3.51 16.61
C THR A 233 -15.24 -2.08 17.11
N LYS A 234 -14.16 -1.49 17.63
CA LYS A 234 -14.14 -0.15 18.20
C LYS A 234 -13.04 0.70 17.58
N HIS A 235 -13.25 2.00 17.64
CA HIS A 235 -12.23 3.00 17.28
C HIS A 235 -11.70 3.60 18.59
N ASP A 236 -10.62 3.02 19.09
CA ASP A 236 -10.07 3.35 20.40
C ASP A 236 -8.89 4.35 20.32
N LYS A 237 -8.48 4.88 21.45
CA LYS A 237 -7.34 5.78 21.60
C LYS A 237 -6.58 5.44 22.87
N PRO A 238 -5.25 5.61 22.89
CA PRO A 238 -4.38 6.17 21.85
C PRO A 238 -4.10 5.17 20.74
N PHE A 239 -3.80 5.65 19.53
CA PHE A 239 -3.23 4.80 18.46
C PHE A 239 -1.90 4.23 18.90
N THR A 240 -1.63 2.98 18.54
CA THR A 240 -0.51 2.20 19.06
C THR A 240 0.50 1.78 17.99
N LEU A 241 1.65 1.33 18.45
CA LEU A 241 2.64 0.61 17.65
C LEU A 241 2.83 -0.77 18.26
N ALA A 242 2.60 -1.81 17.47
CA ALA A 242 2.94 -3.18 17.86
C ALA A 242 4.38 -3.52 17.45
N LYS A 243 4.99 -4.44 18.17
CA LYS A 243 6.36 -4.90 17.92
C LYS A 243 6.43 -6.43 17.93
N LEU A 244 6.98 -7.00 16.86
CA LEU A 244 7.16 -8.43 16.67
C LEU A 244 8.66 -8.76 16.57
N SER A 245 9.09 -9.89 17.11
CA SER A 245 10.44 -10.44 16.88
C SER A 245 10.54 -11.02 15.47
N LEU A 246 11.72 -10.91 14.84
CA LEU A 246 12.04 -11.60 13.58
C LEU A 246 12.47 -13.06 13.80
N GLU A 247 12.64 -13.50 15.06
CA GLU A 247 13.06 -14.85 15.44
C GLU A 247 11.89 -15.84 15.42
#